data_5c590f55fd5519b9d7af08d6baaf9fbf
#
_entry.id   5c590f55fd5519b9d7af08d6baaf9fbf
#
_cell.length_a   1.000
_cell.length_b   1.000
_cell.length_c   1.000
_cell.angle_alpha   90.00
_cell.angle_beta   90.00
_cell.angle_gamma   90.00
#
_symmetry.space_group_name_H-M   'P 1'
#
loop_
_entity.id
_entity.type
_entity.pdbx_description
1 polymer ?
#
loop_
_entity_poly.entity_id
_entity_poly.type
_entity_poly.pdbx_seq_one_letter_code
_entity_poly.pdbx_strand_id
1 'polypeptide(L)'
;MADNITITLDNIDALFAEPEADPWNPSSRFRSGIDEIFVKLRAIPIREPVNLTIQVPASSMDNDIEARARQAIDRYCAAQIEANEDEMRAIRKEGRTDFTISLVSVLALFLAIALVVYLFQLDGVLLSALVAWTGIASWAILWGPVDTFIWGRVPLRRAIRYNRKLQGSKVEVRGA
;
A
#
# COMPACT_ATOMS: atom_id res chain seq x y z
N MET A 1 -19.77 9.00 16.07
CA MET A 1 -20.55 7.76 15.96
C MET A 1 -19.64 6.70 15.39
N ALA A 2 -19.72 5.44 15.86
CA ALA A 2 -18.93 4.39 15.21
C ALA A 2 -19.66 3.97 13.92
N ASP A 3 -18.95 3.95 12.81
CA ASP A 3 -19.51 3.48 11.54
C ASP A 3 -19.63 1.94 11.55
N ASN A 4 -20.77 1.43 11.09
CA ASN A 4 -21.02 0.01 11.01
C ASN A 4 -20.77 -0.50 9.59
N ILE A 5 -19.83 -1.43 9.46
CA ILE A 5 -19.62 -2.19 8.23
C ILE A 5 -20.40 -3.50 8.36
N THR A 6 -21.39 -3.70 7.50
CA THR A 6 -22.13 -4.97 7.43
C THR A 6 -21.76 -5.68 6.14
N ILE A 7 -21.42 -6.97 6.27
CA ILE A 7 -21.23 -7.89 5.14
C ILE A 7 -22.12 -9.12 5.34
N THR A 8 -22.62 -9.68 4.25
CA THR A 8 -23.42 -10.90 4.27
C THR A 8 -22.63 -12.03 3.60
N LEU A 9 -22.44 -13.16 4.24
CA LEU A 9 -21.69 -14.30 3.74
C LEU A 9 -22.60 -15.53 3.71
N ASP A 10 -22.43 -16.38 2.71
CA ASP A 10 -23.15 -17.66 2.63
C ASP A 10 -22.61 -18.68 3.62
N ASN A 11 -21.32 -18.52 3.96
CA ASN A 11 -20.59 -19.33 4.93
C ASN A 11 -19.47 -18.49 5.52
N ILE A 12 -19.07 -18.75 6.76
CA ILE A 12 -17.96 -18.05 7.42
C ILE A 12 -16.62 -18.25 6.67
N ASP A 13 -16.43 -19.40 6.02
CA ASP A 13 -15.22 -19.68 5.23
C ASP A 13 -15.08 -18.75 4.02
N ALA A 14 -16.20 -18.25 3.49
CA ALA A 14 -16.22 -17.26 2.41
C ALA A 14 -15.60 -15.90 2.83
N LEU A 15 -15.28 -15.73 4.12
CA LEU A 15 -14.56 -14.55 4.60
C LEU A 15 -13.18 -14.42 3.95
N PHE A 16 -12.47 -15.55 3.79
CA PHE A 16 -11.10 -15.58 3.24
C PHE A 16 -10.98 -16.37 1.93
N ALA A 17 -11.98 -17.17 1.58
CA ALA A 17 -11.98 -17.94 0.35
C ALA A 17 -12.10 -17.01 -0.87
N GLU A 18 -11.29 -17.27 -1.90
CA GLU A 18 -11.52 -16.67 -3.21
C GLU A 18 -12.85 -17.20 -3.77
N PRO A 19 -13.78 -16.30 -4.15
CA PRO A 19 -15.04 -16.74 -4.71
C PRO A 19 -14.82 -17.29 -6.12
N GLU A 20 -15.53 -18.40 -6.44
CA GLU A 20 -15.68 -18.83 -7.83
C GLU A 20 -16.56 -17.79 -8.56
N ALA A 21 -15.89 -16.88 -9.25
CA ALA A 21 -16.57 -15.81 -9.96
C ALA A 21 -17.15 -16.35 -11.27
N ASP A 22 -18.49 -16.48 -11.32
CA ASP A 22 -19.23 -16.74 -12.55
C ASP A 22 -19.90 -15.44 -13.05
N PRO A 23 -19.37 -14.81 -14.12
CA PRO A 23 -19.92 -13.57 -14.65
C PRO A 23 -21.38 -13.67 -15.15
N TRP A 24 -21.85 -14.88 -15.44
CA TRP A 24 -23.20 -15.14 -15.94
C TRP A 24 -24.23 -15.33 -14.82
N ASN A 25 -23.75 -15.54 -13.59
CA ASN A 25 -24.61 -15.68 -12.43
C ASN A 25 -24.76 -14.33 -11.69
N PRO A 26 -25.95 -13.70 -11.67
CA PRO A 26 -26.16 -12.41 -11.01
C PRO A 26 -25.88 -12.43 -9.48
N SER A 27 -25.93 -13.59 -8.85
CA SER A 27 -25.64 -13.77 -7.43
C SER A 27 -24.19 -14.13 -7.14
N SER A 28 -23.35 -14.26 -8.17
CA SER A 28 -21.94 -14.59 -8.01
C SER A 28 -21.18 -13.46 -7.31
N ARG A 29 -20.33 -13.82 -6.37
CA ARG A 29 -19.41 -12.91 -5.70
C ARG A 29 -18.10 -12.82 -6.47
N PHE A 30 -17.60 -11.61 -6.63
CA PHE A 30 -16.32 -11.34 -7.29
C PHE A 30 -15.19 -10.99 -6.31
N ARG A 31 -15.49 -10.99 -5.01
CA ARG A 31 -14.53 -10.63 -3.96
C ARG A 31 -14.73 -11.52 -2.74
N SER A 32 -13.64 -11.81 -2.05
CA SER A 32 -13.70 -12.44 -0.74
C SER A 32 -14.38 -11.52 0.28
N GLY A 33 -14.90 -12.07 1.37
CA GLY A 33 -15.50 -11.25 2.42
C GLY A 33 -14.54 -10.23 3.01
N ILE A 34 -13.27 -10.60 3.17
CA ILE A 34 -12.24 -9.69 3.71
C ILE A 34 -11.96 -8.52 2.75
N ASP A 35 -11.95 -8.76 1.44
CA ASP A 35 -11.75 -7.70 0.45
C ASP A 35 -12.94 -6.72 0.45
N GLU A 36 -14.16 -7.23 0.60
CA GLU A 36 -15.35 -6.39 0.73
C GLU A 36 -15.27 -5.50 1.98
N ILE A 37 -14.82 -6.07 3.12
CA ILE A 37 -14.56 -5.29 4.33
C ILE A 37 -13.57 -4.17 4.06
N PHE A 38 -12.43 -4.47 3.41
CA PHE A 38 -11.42 -3.46 3.12
C PHE A 38 -11.91 -2.38 2.16
N VAL A 39 -12.74 -2.71 1.18
CA VAL A 39 -13.35 -1.71 0.29
C VAL A 39 -14.23 -0.74 1.07
N LYS A 40 -15.11 -1.26 1.93
CA LYS A 40 -15.99 -0.44 2.79
C LYS A 40 -15.16 0.35 3.82
N LEU A 41 -14.13 -0.27 4.41
CA LEU A 41 -13.26 0.36 5.39
C LEU A 41 -12.48 1.55 4.81
N ARG A 42 -12.08 1.48 3.54
CA ARG A 42 -11.36 2.58 2.86
C ARG A 42 -12.22 3.82 2.64
N ALA A 43 -13.54 3.67 2.62
CA ALA A 43 -14.48 4.78 2.51
C ALA A 43 -14.62 5.55 3.83
N ILE A 44 -14.22 4.96 4.96
CA ILE A 44 -14.36 5.54 6.30
C ILE A 44 -13.03 6.18 6.73
N PRO A 45 -13.04 7.43 7.24
CA PRO A 45 -11.84 8.09 7.75
C PRO A 45 -11.10 7.22 8.78
N ILE A 46 -9.75 7.19 8.70
CA ILE A 46 -8.91 6.31 9.54
C ILE A 46 -9.13 6.53 11.04
N ARG A 47 -9.48 7.74 11.44
CA ARG A 47 -9.64 8.13 12.85
C ARG A 47 -10.96 7.69 13.47
N GLU A 48 -11.97 7.36 12.66
CA GLU A 48 -13.28 6.96 13.14
C GLU A 48 -13.27 5.49 13.55
N PRO A 49 -13.83 5.14 14.74
CA PRO A 49 -13.98 3.74 15.15
C PRO A 49 -14.97 3.03 14.24
N VAL A 50 -14.73 1.73 14.00
CA VAL A 50 -15.58 0.90 13.14
C VAL A 50 -16.04 -0.34 13.90
N ASN A 51 -17.30 -0.68 13.73
CA ASN A 51 -17.85 -1.96 14.14
C ASN A 51 -18.09 -2.82 12.89
N LEU A 52 -17.70 -4.08 12.95
CA LEU A 52 -17.89 -5.03 11.87
C LEU A 52 -19.01 -5.99 12.24
N THR A 53 -20.06 -6.06 11.42
CA THR A 53 -21.14 -7.01 11.54
C THR A 53 -21.08 -7.99 10.36
N ILE A 54 -20.87 -9.27 10.66
CA ILE A 54 -20.86 -10.34 9.67
C ILE A 54 -22.19 -11.09 9.78
N GLN A 55 -22.97 -11.09 8.72
CA GLN A 55 -24.21 -11.85 8.64
C GLN A 55 -23.94 -13.17 7.94
N VAL A 56 -24.34 -14.27 8.59
CA VAL A 56 -24.28 -15.64 8.05
C VAL A 56 -25.64 -16.32 8.22
N PRO A 57 -25.99 -17.33 7.40
CA PRO A 57 -27.22 -18.09 7.59
C PRO A 57 -27.29 -18.69 9.00
N ALA A 58 -28.48 -18.71 9.59
CA ALA A 58 -28.67 -19.23 10.94
C ALA A 58 -28.24 -20.72 11.08
N SER A 59 -28.27 -21.47 9.98
CA SER A 59 -27.76 -22.87 9.94
C SER A 59 -26.25 -22.99 10.12
N SER A 60 -25.50 -21.91 9.90
CA SER A 60 -24.03 -21.87 10.03
C SER A 60 -23.57 -21.24 11.36
N MET A 61 -24.51 -20.90 12.25
CA MET A 61 -24.19 -20.34 13.56
C MET A 61 -23.71 -21.42 14.51
N ASP A 62 -22.53 -21.20 15.09
CA ASP A 62 -21.92 -22.00 16.15
C ASP A 62 -21.57 -21.06 17.33
N ASN A 63 -21.54 -21.62 18.55
CA ASN A 63 -21.29 -20.84 19.77
C ASN A 63 -19.95 -20.09 19.74
N ASP A 64 -18.96 -20.61 19.01
CA ASP A 64 -17.60 -20.04 18.95
C ASP A 64 -17.30 -19.28 17.64
N ILE A 65 -18.29 -19.11 16.76
CA ILE A 65 -18.08 -18.53 15.43
C ILE A 65 -17.54 -17.11 15.47
N GLU A 66 -18.01 -16.30 16.42
CA GLU A 66 -17.56 -14.92 16.59
C GLU A 66 -16.09 -14.86 17.04
N ALA A 67 -15.72 -15.69 18.03
CA ALA A 67 -14.35 -15.78 18.51
C ALA A 67 -13.38 -16.27 17.41
N ARG A 68 -13.80 -17.28 16.64
CA ARG A 68 -13.04 -17.83 15.52
C ARG A 68 -12.87 -16.80 14.39
N ALA A 69 -13.95 -16.11 14.02
CA ALA A 69 -13.92 -15.06 13.00
C ALA A 69 -12.97 -13.91 13.42
N ARG A 70 -13.07 -13.45 14.67
CA ARG A 70 -12.19 -12.42 15.23
C ARG A 70 -10.74 -12.86 15.20
N GLN A 71 -10.43 -14.06 15.69
CA GLN A 71 -9.07 -14.60 15.69
C GLN A 71 -8.50 -14.75 14.29
N ALA A 72 -9.31 -15.15 13.31
CA ALA A 72 -8.91 -15.27 11.92
C ALA A 72 -8.60 -13.90 11.30
N ILE A 73 -9.45 -12.89 11.54
CA ILE A 73 -9.22 -11.51 11.10
C ILE A 73 -7.94 -10.94 11.74
N ASP A 74 -7.75 -11.15 13.04
CA ASP A 74 -6.56 -10.67 13.75
C ASP A 74 -5.27 -11.28 13.19
N ARG A 75 -5.27 -12.59 12.91
CA ARG A 75 -4.12 -13.28 12.27
C ARG A 75 -3.86 -12.77 10.87
N TYR A 76 -4.90 -12.62 10.07
CA TYR A 76 -4.77 -12.08 8.71
C TYR A 76 -4.20 -10.67 8.72
N CYS A 77 -4.76 -9.78 9.55
CA CYS A 77 -4.26 -8.42 9.68
C CYS A 77 -2.81 -8.36 10.18
N ALA A 78 -2.44 -9.22 11.14
CA ALA A 78 -1.07 -9.30 11.63
C ALA A 78 -0.09 -9.72 10.53
N ALA A 79 -0.42 -10.75 9.75
CA ALA A 79 0.38 -11.20 8.63
C ALA A 79 0.52 -10.12 7.54
N GLN A 80 -0.57 -9.41 7.22
CA GLN A 80 -0.54 -8.29 6.26
C GLN A 80 0.28 -7.09 6.77
N ILE A 81 0.24 -6.80 8.06
CA ILE A 81 1.06 -5.74 8.66
C ILE A 81 2.53 -6.12 8.53
N GLU A 82 2.91 -7.34 8.91
CA GLU A 82 4.27 -7.85 8.82
C GLU A 82 4.80 -7.79 7.38
N ALA A 83 4.04 -8.31 6.42
CA ALA A 83 4.40 -8.28 5.00
C ALA A 83 4.64 -6.84 4.49
N ASN A 84 3.73 -5.90 4.83
CA ASN A 84 3.89 -4.50 4.42
C ASN A 84 5.06 -3.80 5.14
N GLU A 85 5.38 -4.18 6.38
CA GLU A 85 6.54 -3.66 7.11
C GLU A 85 7.85 -4.19 6.52
N ASP A 86 7.89 -5.45 6.09
CA ASP A 86 9.02 -6.05 5.38
C ASP A 86 9.26 -5.37 4.04
N GLU A 87 8.21 -5.16 3.26
CA GLU A 87 8.28 -4.43 2.01
C GLU A 87 8.79 -2.99 2.22
N MET A 88 8.31 -2.30 3.25
CA MET A 88 8.85 -0.98 3.61
C MET A 88 10.34 -1.02 3.97
N ARG A 89 10.81 -2.11 4.61
CA ARG A 89 12.25 -2.30 4.92
C ARG A 89 13.06 -2.50 3.65
N ALA A 90 12.55 -3.30 2.70
CA ALA A 90 13.17 -3.52 1.40
C ALA A 90 13.28 -2.20 0.61
N ILE A 91 12.19 -1.46 0.44
CA ILE A 91 12.16 -0.14 -0.22
C ILE A 91 13.15 0.83 0.43
N ARG A 92 13.28 0.79 1.77
CA ARG A 92 14.26 1.66 2.46
C ARG A 92 15.70 1.30 2.11
N LYS A 93 16.01 0.02 2.01
CA LYS A 93 17.36 -0.46 1.68
C LYS A 93 17.71 -0.13 0.22
N GLU A 94 16.83 -0.47 -0.70
CA GLU A 94 16.99 -0.18 -2.13
C GLU A 94 17.07 1.32 -2.38
N GLY A 95 16.14 2.10 -1.86
CA GLY A 95 16.10 3.53 -2.06
C GLY A 95 17.33 4.28 -1.51
N ARG A 96 18.01 3.76 -0.47
CA ARG A 96 19.29 4.31 -0.02
C ARG A 96 20.41 4.04 -1.02
N THR A 97 20.44 2.84 -1.58
CA THR A 97 21.43 2.47 -2.59
C THR A 97 21.24 3.30 -3.86
N ASP A 98 20.01 3.37 -4.36
CA ASP A 98 19.66 4.12 -5.56
C ASP A 98 19.95 5.61 -5.40
N PHE A 99 19.63 6.18 -4.24
CA PHE A 99 19.92 7.58 -3.93
C PHE A 99 21.44 7.83 -3.91
N THR A 100 22.22 6.91 -3.33
CA THR A 100 23.68 7.03 -3.30
C THR A 100 24.27 6.95 -4.71
N ILE A 101 23.82 5.99 -5.53
CA ILE A 101 24.25 5.85 -6.92
C ILE A 101 23.90 7.11 -7.72
N SER A 102 22.67 7.63 -7.58
CA SER A 102 22.23 8.84 -8.27
C SER A 102 23.05 10.06 -7.86
N LEU A 103 23.36 10.21 -6.57
CA LEU A 103 24.17 11.30 -6.07
C LEU A 103 25.61 11.24 -6.61
N VAL A 104 26.21 10.06 -6.63
CA VAL A 104 27.55 9.85 -7.22
C VAL A 104 27.53 10.13 -8.72
N SER A 105 26.49 9.71 -9.44
CA SER A 105 26.34 9.96 -10.87
C SER A 105 26.22 11.45 -11.19
N VAL A 106 25.44 12.19 -10.40
CA VAL A 106 25.33 13.65 -10.54
C VAL A 106 26.65 14.33 -10.26
N LEU A 107 27.38 13.93 -9.21
CA LEU A 107 28.70 14.47 -8.91
C LEU A 107 29.69 14.19 -10.04
N ALA A 108 29.71 12.96 -10.56
CA ALA A 108 30.56 12.59 -11.70
C ALA A 108 30.22 13.40 -12.95
N LEU A 109 28.92 13.66 -13.22
CA LEU A 109 28.48 14.51 -14.32
C LEU A 109 29.00 15.94 -14.16
N PHE A 110 28.88 16.53 -12.97
CA PHE A 110 29.42 17.87 -12.72
C PHE A 110 30.93 17.94 -12.90
N LEU A 111 31.68 16.95 -12.41
CA LEU A 111 33.12 16.88 -12.57
C LEU A 111 33.52 16.74 -14.05
N ALA A 112 32.82 15.89 -14.81
CA ALA A 112 33.07 15.72 -16.24
C ALA A 112 32.85 17.05 -17.01
N ILE A 113 31.78 17.75 -16.69
CA ILE A 113 31.45 19.02 -17.34
C ILE A 113 32.47 20.12 -16.96
N ALA A 114 32.85 20.19 -15.67
CA ALA A 114 33.87 21.09 -15.23
C ALA A 114 35.23 20.88 -15.97
N LEU A 115 35.59 19.59 -16.17
CA LEU A 115 36.77 19.23 -16.95
C LEU A 115 36.64 19.67 -18.42
N VAL A 116 35.50 19.44 -19.06
CA VAL A 116 35.23 19.88 -20.43
C VAL A 116 35.35 21.39 -20.56
N VAL A 117 34.72 22.16 -19.67
CA VAL A 117 34.79 23.61 -19.65
C VAL A 117 36.22 24.07 -19.46
N TYR A 118 36.97 23.44 -18.57
CA TYR A 118 38.39 23.79 -18.34
C TYR A 118 39.29 23.52 -19.55
N LEU A 119 39.12 22.32 -20.18
CA LEU A 119 39.97 21.93 -21.32
C LEU A 119 39.69 22.76 -22.61
N PHE A 120 38.41 23.05 -22.86
CA PHE A 120 37.98 23.72 -24.07
C PHE A 120 37.78 25.22 -23.90
N GLN A 121 38.00 25.78 -22.70
CA GLN A 121 37.81 27.20 -22.37
C GLN A 121 36.46 27.74 -22.87
N LEU A 122 35.40 26.92 -22.63
CA LEU A 122 34.06 27.28 -23.10
C LEU A 122 33.54 28.52 -22.38
N ASP A 123 32.98 29.44 -23.15
CA ASP A 123 32.38 30.68 -22.65
C ASP A 123 31.03 30.98 -23.33
N GLY A 124 30.37 32.04 -22.89
CA GLY A 124 29.17 32.57 -23.52
C GLY A 124 28.00 31.61 -23.60
N VAL A 125 27.40 31.46 -24.78
CA VAL A 125 26.19 30.70 -25.04
C VAL A 125 26.40 29.19 -24.83
N LEU A 126 27.56 28.68 -25.23
CA LEU A 126 27.87 27.25 -25.09
C LEU A 126 27.97 26.85 -23.62
N LEU A 127 28.61 27.63 -22.79
CA LEU A 127 28.68 27.39 -21.35
C LEU A 127 27.30 27.44 -20.73
N SER A 128 26.48 28.42 -21.07
CA SER A 128 25.10 28.56 -20.55
C SER A 128 24.24 27.36 -20.92
N ALA A 129 24.31 26.91 -22.17
CA ALA A 129 23.58 25.74 -22.64
C ALA A 129 24.01 24.46 -21.89
N LEU A 130 25.33 24.27 -21.70
CA LEU A 130 25.88 23.10 -21.01
C LEU A 130 25.45 23.07 -19.55
N VAL A 131 25.47 24.20 -18.85
CA VAL A 131 24.99 24.31 -17.46
C VAL A 131 23.49 24.01 -17.37
N ALA A 132 22.67 24.55 -18.29
CA ALA A 132 21.23 24.27 -18.31
C ALA A 132 20.95 22.79 -18.53
N TRP A 133 21.60 22.13 -19.49
CA TRP A 133 21.47 20.70 -19.74
C TRP A 133 21.92 19.87 -18.54
N THR A 134 22.98 20.26 -17.86
CA THR A 134 23.44 19.59 -16.64
C THR A 134 22.40 19.65 -15.54
N GLY A 135 21.74 20.80 -15.38
CA GLY A 135 20.65 20.95 -14.42
C GLY A 135 19.48 19.99 -14.71
N ILE A 136 19.06 19.93 -15.99
CA ILE A 136 17.98 19.05 -16.42
C ILE A 136 18.36 17.57 -16.22
N ALA A 137 19.56 17.17 -16.63
CA ALA A 137 20.04 15.81 -16.48
C ALA A 137 20.15 15.40 -15.00
N SER A 138 20.68 16.28 -14.15
CA SER A 138 20.78 16.06 -12.70
C SER A 138 19.41 15.90 -12.06
N TRP A 139 18.44 16.72 -12.45
CA TRP A 139 17.06 16.59 -12.03
C TRP A 139 16.48 15.23 -12.42
N ALA A 140 16.63 14.80 -13.67
CA ALA A 140 16.13 13.51 -14.15
C ALA A 140 16.74 12.32 -13.40
N ILE A 141 18.05 12.37 -13.12
CA ILE A 141 18.77 11.32 -12.36
C ILE A 141 18.26 11.23 -10.92
N LEU A 142 18.01 12.36 -10.27
CA LEU A 142 17.58 12.39 -8.87
C LEU A 142 16.09 12.09 -8.69
N TRP A 143 15.28 12.32 -9.74
CA TRP A 143 13.82 12.14 -9.64
C TRP A 143 13.40 10.71 -9.32
N GLY A 144 14.01 9.71 -9.97
CA GLY A 144 13.69 8.30 -9.76
C GLY A 144 13.76 7.86 -8.30
N PRO A 145 14.91 8.04 -7.60
CA PRO A 145 15.01 7.72 -6.17
C PRO A 145 14.03 8.50 -5.29
N VAL A 146 13.78 9.77 -5.60
CA VAL A 146 12.82 10.61 -4.85
C VAL A 146 11.40 10.06 -4.99
N ASP A 147 10.99 9.71 -6.21
CA ASP A 147 9.68 9.14 -6.51
C ASP A 147 9.47 7.82 -5.74
N THR A 148 10.40 6.88 -5.85
CA THR A 148 10.35 5.60 -5.13
C THR A 148 10.30 5.80 -3.62
N PHE A 149 11.09 6.73 -3.10
CA PHE A 149 11.17 6.97 -1.65
C PHE A 149 9.90 7.61 -1.08
N ILE A 150 9.27 8.51 -1.82
CA ILE A 150 8.07 9.24 -1.38
C ILE A 150 6.82 8.40 -1.65
N TRP A 151 6.61 8.00 -2.91
CA TRP A 151 5.36 7.37 -3.34
C TRP A 151 5.28 5.89 -3.04
N GLY A 152 6.40 5.17 -3.07
CA GLY A 152 6.43 3.74 -2.72
C GLY A 152 5.99 3.42 -1.29
N ARG A 153 6.16 4.35 -0.33
CA ARG A 153 5.82 4.13 1.08
C ARG A 153 4.41 4.54 1.48
N VAL A 154 3.81 5.44 0.74
CA VAL A 154 2.48 5.98 1.09
C VAL A 154 1.40 4.90 1.09
N PRO A 155 1.28 4.04 0.05
CA PRO A 155 0.27 2.99 0.04
C PRO A 155 0.47 1.96 1.15
N LEU A 156 1.72 1.54 1.42
CA LEU A 156 2.04 0.57 2.48
C LEU A 156 1.67 1.10 3.87
N ARG A 157 2.01 2.36 4.16
CA ARG A 157 1.61 3.00 5.42
C ARG A 157 0.09 3.12 5.58
N ARG A 158 -0.63 3.32 4.47
CA ARG A 158 -2.10 3.32 4.49
C ARG A 158 -2.62 1.91 4.76
N ALA A 159 -2.09 0.90 4.08
CA ALA A 159 -2.48 -0.50 4.27
C ALA A 159 -2.28 -0.93 5.74
N ILE A 160 -1.11 -0.65 6.34
CA ILE A 160 -0.85 -0.95 7.76
C ILE A 160 -1.86 -0.26 8.68
N ARG A 161 -2.20 1.01 8.42
CA ARG A 161 -3.18 1.73 9.24
C ARG A 161 -4.58 1.14 9.16
N TYR A 162 -5.01 0.71 7.97
CA TYR A 162 -6.29 0.05 7.79
C TYR A 162 -6.33 -1.33 8.46
N ASN A 163 -5.27 -2.12 8.35
CA ASN A 163 -5.18 -3.41 9.05
C ASN A 163 -5.21 -3.21 10.58
N ARG A 164 -4.47 -2.27 11.14
CA ARG A 164 -4.54 -1.95 12.57
C ARG A 164 -5.93 -1.46 13.02
N LYS A 165 -6.61 -0.68 12.16
CA LYS A 165 -7.97 -0.23 12.43
C LYS A 165 -8.94 -1.41 12.49
N LEU A 166 -8.81 -2.38 11.57
CA LEU A 166 -9.65 -3.58 11.56
C LEU A 166 -9.38 -4.47 12.77
N GLN A 167 -8.13 -4.66 13.19
CA GLN A 167 -7.79 -5.37 14.44
C GLN A 167 -8.42 -4.74 15.68
N GLY A 168 -8.50 -3.42 15.74
CA GLY A 168 -9.15 -2.69 16.84
C GLY A 168 -10.67 -2.61 16.76
N SER A 169 -11.30 -3.15 15.71
CA SER A 169 -12.74 -3.09 15.53
C SER A 169 -13.47 -4.13 16.39
N LYS A 170 -14.70 -3.81 16.77
CA LYS A 170 -15.61 -4.79 17.38
C LYS A 170 -16.22 -5.64 16.28
N VAL A 171 -16.01 -6.95 16.35
CA VAL A 171 -16.57 -7.92 15.40
C VAL A 171 -17.79 -8.55 16.05
N GLU A 172 -18.93 -8.53 15.38
CA GLU A 172 -20.16 -9.22 15.76
C GLU A 172 -20.59 -10.11 14.60
N VAL A 173 -20.94 -11.37 14.92
CA VAL A 173 -21.51 -12.30 13.93
C VAL A 173 -23.00 -12.49 14.24
N ARG A 174 -23.86 -12.28 13.24
CA ARG A 174 -25.31 -12.40 13.38
C ARG A 174 -25.86 -13.42 12.39
N GLY A 175 -26.79 -14.23 12.86
CA GLY A 175 -27.60 -15.09 11.99
C GLY A 175 -28.61 -14.24 11.20
N ALA A 176 -28.66 -14.45 9.88
CA ALA A 176 -29.63 -13.83 8.97
C ALA A 176 -30.79 -14.77 8.70
#